data_c045b1e4529119136ee82bdc2595319a
#
_entry.id   c045b1e4529119136ee82bdc2595319a
#
_cell.length_a   1.000
_cell.length_b   1.000
_cell.length_c   1.000
_cell.angle_alpha   90.00
_cell.angle_beta   90.00
_cell.angle_gamma   90.00
#
_symmetry.space_group_name_H-M   'P 1'
#
loop_
_entity.id
_entity.type
_entity.pdbx_description
1 polymer ?
#
loop_
_entity_poly.entity_id
_entity_poly.type
_entity_poly.pdbx_seq_one_letter_code
_entity_poly.pdbx_strand_id
1 'polypeptide(L)'
;MNTPCNAFDPLSQTFVVEEEGGCFLTKADVFFASKDNTLPVWVEVRTVVNGYPSQKLLPFGRKVLNPSDINIDANTASASTSFTFDSPIYLREGQEYCIVVMSNSLEYKIWITQMGETDVSGTKRVISSQPHLGSLFKSQNNKTWDAVQSQDMKFTLHKAVFSSASSTISLTNDNISEEKTIEEGSATPVYVQRLLANPITITNATTKVKVNHRNHGMYSTSNNVVITGVSSGVSTTVATTALTTTSSTLTITSATNFPSSGTVTVKIANEIMSGTISGTTLSSLTRGIGSSDAAAHAVGDTVELY
;
A
#
# COMPACT_ATOMS: atom_id res chain seq x y z
N MET A 1 -25.06 9.67 8.34
CA MET A 1 -25.80 9.00 9.43
C MET A 1 -25.38 7.54 9.44
N ASN A 2 -24.61 7.13 10.45
CA ASN A 2 -24.30 5.72 10.64
C ASN A 2 -25.51 5.06 11.26
N THR A 3 -26.32 4.41 10.46
CA THR A 3 -27.32 3.48 10.97
C THR A 3 -26.56 2.28 11.53
N PRO A 4 -26.70 1.91 12.79
CA PRO A 4 -26.11 0.68 13.29
C PRO A 4 -26.69 -0.49 12.51
N CYS A 5 -25.87 -1.22 11.78
CA CYS A 5 -26.27 -2.50 11.21
C CYS A 5 -26.57 -3.46 12.35
N ASN A 6 -27.83 -3.67 12.65
CA ASN A 6 -28.27 -4.74 13.54
C ASN A 6 -28.25 -6.02 12.71
N ALA A 7 -27.19 -6.79 12.80
CA ALA A 7 -27.19 -8.15 12.27
C ALA A 7 -28.05 -9.01 13.18
N PHE A 8 -29.04 -9.69 12.62
CA PHE A 8 -29.88 -10.62 13.34
C PHE A 8 -29.19 -11.99 13.46
N ASP A 9 -29.16 -12.53 14.65
CA ASP A 9 -28.71 -13.89 15.00
C ASP A 9 -27.44 -14.35 14.27
N PRO A 10 -26.32 -13.59 14.38
CA PRO A 10 -25.09 -13.96 13.69
C PRO A 10 -24.55 -15.29 14.21
N LEU A 11 -23.96 -16.07 13.28
CA LEU A 11 -23.23 -17.28 13.58
C LEU A 11 -21.75 -17.04 13.39
N SER A 12 -20.95 -17.59 14.26
CA SER A 12 -19.48 -17.54 14.14
C SER A 12 -18.88 -18.94 14.33
N GLN A 13 -17.91 -19.27 13.51
CA GLN A 13 -17.12 -20.49 13.64
C GLN A 13 -15.65 -20.12 13.84
N THR A 14 -15.07 -20.60 14.92
CA THR A 14 -13.63 -20.43 15.14
C THR A 14 -12.83 -21.53 14.44
N PHE A 15 -11.58 -21.23 14.12
CA PHE A 15 -10.62 -22.15 13.53
C PHE A 15 -9.19 -21.73 13.90
N VAL A 16 -8.29 -22.68 13.95
CA VAL A 16 -6.87 -22.46 14.22
C VAL A 16 -6.09 -22.56 12.92
N VAL A 17 -5.09 -21.70 12.75
CA VAL A 17 -4.17 -21.74 11.61
C VAL A 17 -2.99 -22.64 11.96
N GLU A 18 -2.92 -23.80 11.31
CA GLU A 18 -1.87 -24.81 11.52
C GLU A 18 -0.73 -24.72 10.50
N GLU A 19 -0.88 -23.88 9.44
CA GLU A 19 0.13 -23.70 8.41
C GLU A 19 1.40 -23.04 8.97
N GLU A 20 2.54 -23.70 8.77
CA GLU A 20 3.86 -23.17 9.12
C GLU A 20 4.10 -21.81 8.41
N GLY A 21 4.47 -20.78 9.17
CA GLY A 21 4.63 -19.41 8.67
C GLY A 21 3.32 -18.67 8.43
N GLY A 22 2.17 -19.29 8.72
CA GLY A 22 0.85 -18.73 8.47
C GLY A 22 0.39 -18.87 7.01
N CYS A 23 -0.77 -18.33 6.70
CA CYS A 23 -1.34 -18.43 5.36
C CYS A 23 -2.06 -17.15 4.93
N PHE A 24 -2.33 -17.04 3.64
CA PHE A 24 -3.10 -15.95 3.06
C PHE A 24 -4.47 -16.48 2.63
N LEU A 25 -5.50 -16.19 3.43
CA LEU A 25 -6.88 -16.54 3.13
C LEU A 25 -7.40 -15.69 1.98
N THR A 26 -7.93 -16.35 0.94
CA THR A 26 -8.46 -15.68 -0.25
C THR A 26 -9.96 -15.73 -0.34
N LYS A 27 -10.57 -16.80 0.19
CA LYS A 27 -11.99 -17.08 0.01
C LYS A 27 -12.50 -17.96 1.15
N ALA A 28 -13.75 -17.74 1.54
CA ALA A 28 -14.51 -18.62 2.42
C ALA A 28 -15.76 -19.11 1.71
N ASP A 29 -15.99 -20.39 1.66
CA ASP A 29 -17.22 -20.99 1.18
C ASP A 29 -18.14 -21.30 2.36
N VAL A 30 -19.40 -20.86 2.27
CA VAL A 30 -20.46 -21.11 3.23
C VAL A 30 -21.63 -21.80 2.53
N PHE A 31 -22.33 -22.65 3.22
CA PHE A 31 -23.42 -23.46 2.66
C PHE A 31 -24.77 -23.02 3.21
N PHE A 32 -25.64 -22.54 2.34
CA PHE A 32 -26.95 -22.01 2.71
C PHE A 32 -28.07 -23.02 2.39
N ALA A 33 -29.00 -23.18 3.32
CA ALA A 33 -30.24 -23.94 3.12
C ALA A 33 -31.36 -23.02 2.58
N SER A 34 -31.36 -21.75 2.95
CA SER A 34 -32.29 -20.73 2.45
C SER A 34 -31.62 -19.36 2.38
N LYS A 35 -32.22 -18.44 1.63
CA LYS A 35 -31.77 -17.06 1.47
C LYS A 35 -32.93 -16.07 1.43
N ASP A 36 -32.64 -14.82 1.74
CA ASP A 36 -33.52 -13.69 1.45
C ASP A 36 -33.46 -13.33 -0.04
N ASN A 37 -34.49 -12.67 -0.57
CA ASN A 37 -34.56 -12.24 -1.96
C ASN A 37 -34.12 -10.78 -2.16
N THR A 38 -34.01 -9.99 -1.08
CA THR A 38 -33.79 -8.54 -1.12
C THR A 38 -32.59 -8.10 -0.30
N LEU A 39 -32.39 -8.65 0.88
CA LEU A 39 -31.34 -8.23 1.80
C LEU A 39 -30.05 -9.03 1.64
N PRO A 40 -28.89 -8.37 1.65
CA PRO A 40 -27.59 -9.02 1.50
C PRO A 40 -27.18 -9.80 2.75
N VAL A 41 -26.22 -10.71 2.57
CA VAL A 41 -25.49 -11.40 3.62
C VAL A 41 -24.01 -11.08 3.49
N TRP A 42 -23.30 -11.07 4.62
CA TRP A 42 -21.85 -10.84 4.59
C TRP A 42 -21.11 -11.77 5.54
N VAL A 43 -19.86 -12.01 5.21
CA VAL A 43 -18.90 -12.73 6.02
C VAL A 43 -17.83 -11.78 6.51
N GLU A 44 -17.43 -11.93 7.77
CA GLU A 44 -16.29 -11.23 8.36
C GLU A 44 -15.30 -12.21 8.94
N VAL A 45 -14.01 -11.93 8.74
CA VAL A 45 -12.91 -12.63 9.40
C VAL A 45 -12.42 -11.77 10.55
N ARG A 46 -12.53 -12.30 11.77
CA ARG A 46 -12.19 -11.58 13.00
C ARG A 46 -11.17 -12.34 13.84
N THR A 47 -10.54 -11.61 14.75
CA THR A 47 -9.68 -12.22 15.77
C THR A 47 -10.54 -12.86 16.87
N VAL A 48 -9.94 -13.84 17.52
CA VAL A 48 -10.50 -14.47 18.73
C VAL A 48 -9.74 -13.96 19.95
N VAL A 49 -10.43 -13.63 21.01
CA VAL A 49 -9.87 -13.17 22.28
C VAL A 49 -10.47 -13.98 23.41
N ASN A 50 -9.61 -14.60 24.22
CA ASN A 50 -10.03 -15.49 25.32
C ASN A 50 -10.98 -16.60 24.88
N GLY A 51 -10.79 -17.13 23.66
CA GLY A 51 -11.62 -18.19 23.08
C GLY A 51 -12.97 -17.72 22.53
N TYR A 52 -13.25 -16.41 22.47
CA TYR A 52 -14.50 -15.86 21.95
C TYR A 52 -14.29 -14.97 20.73
N PRO A 53 -15.24 -14.94 19.77
CA PRO A 53 -15.21 -14.01 18.65
C PRO A 53 -15.14 -12.55 19.11
N SER A 54 -14.12 -11.82 18.67
CA SER A 54 -13.96 -10.41 19.01
C SER A 54 -14.67 -9.50 18.01
N GLN A 55 -14.69 -8.19 18.30
CA GLN A 55 -15.18 -7.18 17.37
C GLN A 55 -14.11 -6.69 16.38
N LYS A 56 -12.87 -7.21 16.49
CA LYS A 56 -11.76 -6.77 15.67
C LYS A 56 -11.75 -7.50 14.33
N LEU A 57 -12.21 -6.79 13.29
CA LEU A 57 -12.14 -7.21 11.90
C LEU A 57 -10.68 -7.19 11.41
N LEU A 58 -10.28 -8.21 10.67
CA LEU A 58 -9.01 -8.19 9.96
C LEU A 58 -9.07 -7.27 8.73
N PRO A 59 -7.97 -6.63 8.34
CA PRO A 59 -7.92 -5.87 7.10
C PRO A 59 -8.39 -6.71 5.91
N PHE A 60 -9.26 -6.15 5.06
CA PHE A 60 -9.93 -6.82 3.93
C PHE A 60 -10.82 -8.01 4.33
N GLY A 61 -11.01 -8.27 5.61
CA GLY A 61 -11.72 -9.43 6.15
C GLY A 61 -13.24 -9.40 6.02
N ARG A 62 -13.83 -8.50 5.24
CA ARG A 62 -15.27 -8.42 5.03
C ARG A 62 -15.64 -8.56 3.56
N LYS A 63 -16.60 -9.44 3.28
CA LYS A 63 -17.20 -9.58 1.96
C LYS A 63 -18.71 -9.62 2.05
N VAL A 64 -19.38 -8.78 1.26
CA VAL A 64 -20.84 -8.72 1.14
C VAL A 64 -21.26 -9.35 -0.17
N LEU A 65 -22.30 -10.17 -0.15
CA LEU A 65 -22.93 -10.73 -1.34
C LEU A 65 -24.41 -10.39 -1.37
N ASN A 66 -24.91 -10.12 -2.56
CA ASN A 66 -26.33 -9.91 -2.80
C ASN A 66 -27.07 -11.26 -2.90
N PRO A 67 -28.38 -11.30 -2.70
CA PRO A 67 -29.16 -12.53 -2.80
C PRO A 67 -28.99 -13.28 -4.12
N SER A 68 -28.74 -12.58 -5.24
CA SER A 68 -28.47 -13.17 -6.56
C SER A 68 -27.23 -14.05 -6.57
N ASP A 69 -26.25 -13.73 -5.74
CA ASP A 69 -24.94 -14.40 -5.73
C ASP A 69 -24.89 -15.57 -4.75
N ILE A 70 -25.99 -15.81 -4.04
CA ILE A 70 -26.10 -16.88 -3.03
C ILE A 70 -26.70 -18.15 -3.65
N ASN A 71 -25.91 -19.21 -3.61
CA ASN A 71 -26.33 -20.55 -3.92
C ASN A 71 -26.99 -21.18 -2.70
N ILE A 72 -28.10 -21.87 -2.91
CA ILE A 72 -28.82 -22.57 -1.84
C ILE A 72 -29.00 -24.05 -2.20
N ASP A 73 -28.96 -24.90 -1.21
CA ASP A 73 -29.38 -26.29 -1.30
C ASP A 73 -30.12 -26.66 0.00
N ALA A 74 -31.41 -26.82 -0.11
CA ALA A 74 -32.28 -27.09 1.04
C ALA A 74 -32.20 -28.51 1.57
N ASN A 75 -31.55 -29.45 0.83
CA ASN A 75 -31.65 -30.87 1.10
C ASN A 75 -30.33 -31.55 1.43
N THR A 76 -29.25 -31.24 0.71
CA THR A 76 -28.02 -32.06 0.77
C THR A 76 -26.79 -31.24 1.24
N ALA A 77 -26.94 -29.94 1.43
CA ALA A 77 -25.86 -29.05 1.80
C ALA A 77 -24.68 -29.12 0.81
N SER A 78 -24.93 -29.37 -0.49
CA SER A 78 -23.88 -29.55 -1.48
C SER A 78 -23.48 -28.24 -2.20
N ALA A 79 -24.40 -27.27 -2.26
CA ALA A 79 -24.15 -26.00 -2.94
C ALA A 79 -23.41 -25.01 -2.03
N SER A 80 -22.17 -24.71 -2.39
CA SER A 80 -21.38 -23.68 -1.69
C SER A 80 -21.63 -22.29 -2.27
N THR A 81 -21.58 -21.28 -1.42
CA THR A 81 -21.48 -19.87 -1.79
C THR A 81 -20.12 -19.34 -1.43
N SER A 82 -19.40 -18.79 -2.40
CA SER A 82 -18.02 -18.33 -2.24
C SER A 82 -17.95 -16.84 -1.91
N PHE A 83 -17.44 -16.52 -0.74
CA PHE A 83 -17.10 -15.15 -0.33
C PHE A 83 -15.63 -14.89 -0.64
N THR A 84 -15.35 -14.41 -1.85
CA THR A 84 -13.98 -14.05 -2.27
C THR A 84 -13.63 -12.68 -1.76
N PHE A 85 -12.60 -12.58 -0.93
CA PHE A 85 -12.13 -11.31 -0.37
C PHE A 85 -11.43 -10.46 -1.43
N ASP A 86 -11.53 -9.14 -1.30
CA ASP A 86 -10.97 -8.20 -2.28
C ASP A 86 -9.43 -8.21 -2.27
N SER A 87 -8.83 -8.65 -1.18
CA SER A 87 -7.38 -8.88 -1.03
C SER A 87 -7.13 -10.09 -0.15
N PRO A 88 -6.04 -10.83 -0.36
CA PRO A 88 -5.66 -11.92 0.53
C PRO A 88 -5.45 -11.42 1.97
N ILE A 89 -5.98 -12.18 2.94
CA ILE A 89 -5.93 -11.85 4.37
C ILE A 89 -4.84 -12.70 5.01
N TYR A 90 -3.80 -12.08 5.55
CA TYR A 90 -2.77 -12.82 6.26
C TYR A 90 -3.27 -13.31 7.61
N LEU A 91 -3.17 -14.61 7.83
CA LEU A 91 -3.47 -15.32 9.07
C LEU A 91 -2.17 -15.90 9.64
N ARG A 92 -1.88 -15.58 10.89
CA ARG A 92 -0.66 -16.02 11.57
C ARG A 92 -0.79 -17.47 12.05
N GLU A 93 0.28 -18.24 11.91
CA GLU A 93 0.44 -19.56 12.48
C GLU A 93 0.13 -19.60 13.98
N GLY A 94 -0.52 -20.67 14.43
CA GLY A 94 -0.86 -20.91 15.83
C GLY A 94 -1.88 -19.96 16.44
N GLN A 95 -2.46 -19.05 15.64
CA GLN A 95 -3.50 -18.14 16.09
C GLN A 95 -4.89 -18.65 15.75
N GLU A 96 -5.81 -18.40 16.65
CA GLU A 96 -7.23 -18.66 16.44
C GLU A 96 -7.91 -17.43 15.84
N TYR A 97 -8.71 -17.67 14.81
CA TYR A 97 -9.55 -16.70 14.14
C TYR A 97 -10.97 -17.21 14.04
N CYS A 98 -11.90 -16.37 13.64
CA CYS A 98 -13.25 -16.79 13.36
C CYS A 98 -13.79 -16.18 12.07
N ILE A 99 -14.67 -16.92 11.41
CA ILE A 99 -15.57 -16.38 10.39
C ILE A 99 -16.91 -16.10 11.05
N VAL A 100 -17.47 -14.91 10.79
CA VAL A 100 -18.77 -14.50 11.30
C VAL A 100 -19.68 -14.26 10.12
N VAL A 101 -20.82 -14.95 10.06
CA VAL A 101 -21.82 -14.78 9.01
C VAL A 101 -22.96 -13.95 9.57
N MET A 102 -23.34 -12.92 8.85
CA MET A 102 -24.31 -11.91 9.30
C MET A 102 -25.23 -11.47 8.18
N SER A 103 -26.46 -11.19 8.54
CA SER A 103 -27.43 -10.53 7.67
C SER A 103 -28.39 -9.67 8.50
N ASN A 104 -29.07 -8.74 7.87
CA ASN A 104 -30.23 -8.03 8.45
C ASN A 104 -31.56 -8.75 8.17
N SER A 105 -31.50 -10.00 7.71
CA SER A 105 -32.65 -10.86 7.42
C SER A 105 -32.57 -12.15 8.22
N LEU A 106 -33.73 -12.64 8.65
CA LEU A 106 -33.90 -13.94 9.32
C LEU A 106 -34.09 -15.10 8.34
N GLU A 107 -34.18 -14.82 7.04
CA GLU A 107 -34.43 -15.83 6.00
C GLU A 107 -33.16 -16.64 5.63
N TYR A 108 -31.97 -16.11 5.95
CA TYR A 108 -30.74 -16.85 5.73
C TYR A 108 -30.57 -17.97 6.75
N LYS A 109 -30.52 -19.21 6.28
CA LYS A 109 -30.20 -20.39 7.08
C LYS A 109 -28.95 -21.05 6.56
N ILE A 110 -28.03 -21.34 7.48
CA ILE A 110 -26.72 -21.93 7.17
C ILE A 110 -26.74 -23.40 7.64
N TRP A 111 -26.12 -24.27 6.85
CA TRP A 111 -25.93 -25.67 7.24
C TRP A 111 -24.91 -25.77 8.37
N ILE A 112 -25.32 -26.51 9.40
CA ILE A 112 -24.48 -26.87 10.55
C ILE A 112 -24.51 -28.39 10.72
N THR A 113 -23.47 -28.94 11.33
CA THR A 113 -23.45 -30.30 11.83
C THR A 113 -23.80 -30.33 13.30
N GLN A 114 -24.47 -31.37 13.74
CA GLN A 114 -24.80 -31.66 15.14
C GLN A 114 -24.28 -33.04 15.51
N MET A 115 -23.51 -33.12 16.59
CA MET A 115 -23.06 -34.41 17.13
C MET A 115 -24.25 -35.29 17.47
N GLY A 116 -24.19 -36.58 17.06
CA GLY A 116 -25.23 -37.56 17.28
C GLY A 116 -26.34 -37.58 16.24
N GLU A 117 -26.44 -36.56 15.37
CA GLU A 117 -27.41 -36.54 14.27
C GLU A 117 -26.89 -37.29 13.04
N THR A 118 -27.82 -37.67 12.16
CA THR A 118 -27.48 -38.35 10.89
C THR A 118 -27.16 -37.32 9.81
N ASP A 119 -26.17 -37.60 8.99
CA ASP A 119 -25.82 -36.74 7.87
C ASP A 119 -26.96 -36.62 6.83
N VAL A 120 -27.01 -35.50 6.12
CA VAL A 120 -28.02 -35.22 5.08
C VAL A 120 -27.61 -35.77 3.70
N SER A 121 -26.44 -36.42 3.58
CA SER A 121 -25.93 -36.93 2.29
C SER A 121 -26.62 -38.23 1.84
N GLY A 122 -27.52 -38.76 2.65
CA GLY A 122 -28.22 -40.00 2.38
C GLY A 122 -27.45 -41.28 2.78
N THR A 123 -26.23 -41.16 3.28
CA THR A 123 -25.39 -42.28 3.73
C THR A 123 -25.84 -42.85 5.08
N LYS A 124 -26.73 -42.16 5.77
CA LYS A 124 -27.22 -42.49 7.14
C LYS A 124 -26.09 -42.61 8.16
N ARG A 125 -24.98 -41.93 7.92
CA ARG A 125 -23.84 -41.90 8.83
C ARG A 125 -24.14 -40.98 10.00
N VAL A 126 -23.94 -41.46 11.21
CA VAL A 126 -24.05 -40.63 12.42
C VAL A 126 -22.78 -39.83 12.59
N ILE A 127 -22.93 -38.52 12.87
CA ILE A 127 -21.83 -37.61 13.12
C ILE A 127 -21.29 -37.87 14.52
N SER A 128 -20.10 -38.50 14.59
CA SER A 128 -19.47 -38.94 15.84
C SER A 128 -18.24 -38.12 16.25
N SER A 129 -17.76 -37.23 15.40
CA SER A 129 -16.61 -36.39 15.68
C SER A 129 -16.71 -35.05 14.96
N GLN A 130 -16.14 -34.03 15.56
CA GLN A 130 -15.96 -32.72 14.92
C GLN A 130 -14.67 -32.74 14.08
N PRO A 131 -14.71 -32.27 12.82
CA PRO A 131 -13.57 -32.38 11.92
C PRO A 131 -12.50 -31.32 12.18
N HIS A 132 -12.81 -30.24 12.93
CA HIS A 132 -11.91 -29.10 13.16
C HIS A 132 -11.80 -28.76 14.63
N LEU A 133 -10.61 -28.26 15.03
CA LEU A 133 -10.40 -27.61 16.31
C LEU A 133 -11.01 -26.21 16.23
N GLY A 134 -12.15 -26.03 16.85
CA GLY A 134 -12.90 -24.78 16.87
C GLY A 134 -14.29 -25.01 17.41
N SER A 135 -15.04 -23.95 17.60
CA SER A 135 -16.40 -24.01 18.14
C SER A 135 -17.35 -23.13 17.34
N LEU A 136 -18.59 -23.56 17.25
CA LEU A 136 -19.67 -22.70 16.77
C LEU A 136 -20.13 -21.79 17.91
N PHE A 137 -20.32 -20.53 17.56
CA PHE A 137 -20.88 -19.51 18.45
C PHE A 137 -22.15 -18.93 17.85
N LYS A 138 -23.14 -18.71 18.72
CA LYS A 138 -24.39 -18.02 18.40
C LYS A 138 -24.48 -16.71 19.18
N SER A 139 -25.05 -15.70 18.56
CA SER A 139 -25.23 -14.39 19.19
C SER A 139 -26.54 -13.76 18.71
N GLN A 140 -27.17 -12.95 19.56
CA GLN A 140 -28.31 -12.14 19.18
C GLN A 140 -27.95 -10.67 18.93
N ASN A 141 -26.75 -10.25 19.33
CA ASN A 141 -26.37 -8.83 19.34
C ASN A 141 -24.97 -8.58 18.73
N ASN A 142 -24.34 -9.62 18.16
CA ASN A 142 -23.00 -9.56 17.58
C ASN A 142 -21.90 -9.11 18.58
N LYS A 143 -22.16 -9.12 19.88
CA LYS A 143 -21.22 -8.71 20.93
C LYS A 143 -21.00 -9.77 21.98
N THR A 144 -22.08 -10.44 22.39
CA THR A 144 -22.04 -11.56 23.34
C THR A 144 -22.28 -12.83 22.58
N TRP A 145 -21.46 -13.84 22.86
CA TRP A 145 -21.43 -15.10 22.13
C TRP A 145 -21.60 -16.28 23.06
N ASP A 146 -22.50 -17.20 22.68
CA ASP A 146 -22.72 -18.45 23.34
C ASP A 146 -22.06 -19.58 22.53
N ALA A 147 -21.12 -20.27 23.15
CA ALA A 147 -20.44 -21.41 22.52
C ALA A 147 -21.33 -22.64 22.46
N VAL A 148 -21.41 -23.28 21.31
CA VAL A 148 -22.16 -24.53 21.09
C VAL A 148 -21.19 -25.60 20.64
N GLN A 149 -20.57 -26.27 21.60
CA GLN A 149 -19.50 -27.26 21.36
C GLN A 149 -19.95 -28.52 20.61
N SER A 150 -21.25 -28.83 20.56
CA SER A 150 -21.78 -29.98 19.86
C SER A 150 -22.15 -29.70 18.40
N GLN A 151 -21.94 -28.48 17.94
CA GLN A 151 -22.30 -28.02 16.60
C GLN A 151 -21.12 -27.34 15.91
N ASP A 152 -21.02 -27.53 14.59
CA ASP A 152 -20.08 -26.82 13.72
C ASP A 152 -20.79 -26.31 12.47
N MET A 153 -20.40 -25.14 12.00
CA MET A 153 -20.84 -24.60 10.71
C MET A 153 -20.15 -25.37 9.59
N LYS A 154 -20.89 -25.69 8.53
CA LYS A 154 -20.29 -26.23 7.31
C LYS A 154 -19.62 -25.10 6.53
N PHE A 155 -18.30 -25.15 6.36
CA PHE A 155 -17.52 -24.15 5.65
C PHE A 155 -16.27 -24.77 4.98
N THR A 156 -15.68 -24.04 4.05
CA THR A 156 -14.37 -24.35 3.47
C THR A 156 -13.56 -23.06 3.34
N LEU A 157 -12.32 -23.07 3.79
CA LEU A 157 -11.41 -21.95 3.64
C LEU A 157 -10.40 -22.23 2.52
N HIS A 158 -10.10 -21.21 1.72
CA HIS A 158 -9.16 -21.31 0.62
C HIS A 158 -7.99 -20.36 0.84
N LYS A 159 -6.80 -20.91 0.81
CA LYS A 159 -5.55 -20.13 0.93
C LYS A 159 -4.91 -19.88 -0.44
N ALA A 160 -4.16 -18.81 -0.55
CA ALA A 160 -3.31 -18.56 -1.71
C ALA A 160 -2.17 -19.58 -1.75
N VAL A 161 -1.89 -20.09 -2.95
CA VAL A 161 -0.69 -20.86 -3.22
C VAL A 161 0.21 -19.99 -4.11
N PHE A 162 1.37 -19.61 -3.57
CA PHE A 162 2.33 -18.80 -4.30
C PHE A 162 3.26 -19.70 -5.12
N SER A 163 3.38 -19.39 -6.41
CA SER A 163 4.39 -20.01 -7.25
C SER A 163 5.70 -19.22 -7.16
N SER A 164 6.83 -19.88 -7.25
CA SER A 164 8.17 -19.25 -7.27
C SER A 164 8.51 -18.57 -8.60
N ALA A 165 7.53 -18.35 -9.47
CA ALA A 165 7.75 -17.66 -10.74
C ALA A 165 8.12 -16.20 -10.53
N SER A 166 9.10 -15.71 -11.28
CA SER A 166 9.41 -14.29 -11.32
C SER A 166 8.24 -13.50 -11.85
N SER A 167 7.78 -12.50 -11.12
CA SER A 167 6.74 -11.59 -11.58
C SER A 167 7.18 -10.15 -11.38
N THR A 168 6.72 -9.29 -12.28
CA THR A 168 6.90 -7.84 -12.13
C THR A 168 5.67 -7.29 -11.40
N ILE A 169 5.90 -6.69 -10.24
CA ILE A 169 4.85 -5.98 -9.51
C ILE A 169 4.94 -4.51 -9.93
N SER A 170 3.90 -4.01 -10.57
CA SER A 170 3.72 -2.58 -10.79
C SER A 170 2.91 -2.02 -9.63
N LEU A 171 3.55 -1.24 -8.79
CA LEU A 171 2.87 -0.47 -7.75
C LEU A 171 2.49 0.87 -8.34
N THR A 172 1.21 1.09 -8.57
CA THR A 172 0.66 2.40 -8.90
C THR A 172 0.16 3.04 -7.61
N ASN A 173 0.70 4.19 -7.30
CA ASN A 173 0.12 5.03 -6.25
C ASN A 173 -0.97 5.85 -6.92
N ASP A 174 -2.20 5.70 -6.48
CA ASP A 174 -3.28 6.53 -6.96
C ASP A 174 -2.93 8.00 -6.71
N ASN A 175 -3.22 8.83 -7.69
CA ASN A 175 -2.93 10.26 -7.63
C ASN A 175 -3.46 10.85 -6.30
N ILE A 176 -2.57 11.29 -5.46
CA ILE A 176 -2.90 12.16 -4.32
C ILE A 176 -3.31 13.56 -4.84
N SER A 177 -3.46 13.72 -6.14
CA SER A 177 -3.77 14.97 -6.82
C SER A 177 -5.20 15.48 -6.62
N GLU A 178 -6.02 14.79 -5.86
CA GLU A 178 -7.31 15.31 -5.39
C GLU A 178 -7.26 15.77 -3.93
N GLU A 179 -6.11 16.15 -3.43
CA GLU A 179 -6.10 17.05 -2.30
C GLU A 179 -6.72 18.36 -2.74
N LYS A 180 -7.91 18.58 -2.22
CA LYS A 180 -8.62 19.85 -2.28
C LYS A 180 -7.62 20.98 -2.14
N THR A 181 -7.48 21.77 -3.18
CA THR A 181 -7.00 23.13 -3.08
C THR A 181 -7.65 23.73 -1.83
N ILE A 182 -6.86 23.98 -0.81
CA ILE A 182 -7.25 24.92 0.22
C ILE A 182 -7.37 26.23 -0.55
N GLU A 183 -8.61 26.69 -0.73
CA GLU A 183 -8.91 27.94 -1.38
C GLU A 183 -8.41 29.10 -0.49
N GLU A 184 -7.13 29.35 -0.53
CA GLU A 184 -6.56 30.66 -0.18
C GLU A 184 -5.26 30.85 -0.96
N GLY A 185 -5.40 31.48 -2.13
CA GLY A 185 -4.28 31.89 -2.95
C GLY A 185 -3.66 30.74 -3.74
N SER A 186 -3.55 30.91 -5.04
CA SER A 186 -3.06 29.97 -6.05
C SER A 186 -1.59 29.53 -5.87
N ALA A 187 -1.26 28.96 -4.73
CA ALA A 187 -0.01 28.26 -4.50
C ALA A 187 -0.32 26.76 -4.44
N THR A 188 0.07 26.05 -5.49
CA THR A 188 0.16 24.58 -5.44
C THR A 188 1.05 24.21 -4.26
N PRO A 189 0.59 23.41 -3.29
CA PRO A 189 1.44 23.02 -2.17
C PRO A 189 2.61 22.21 -2.72
N VAL A 190 3.81 22.75 -2.58
CA VAL A 190 5.05 22.06 -2.91
C VAL A 190 5.40 21.20 -1.70
N TYR A 191 5.18 19.90 -1.80
CA TYR A 191 5.64 18.98 -0.78
C TYR A 191 7.17 18.84 -0.85
N VAL A 192 7.85 19.48 0.07
CA VAL A 192 9.30 19.32 0.22
C VAL A 192 9.56 18.07 1.06
N GLN A 193 10.02 17.02 0.43
CA GLN A 193 10.47 15.82 1.13
C GLN A 193 11.98 15.92 1.39
N ARG A 194 12.37 15.72 2.64
CA ARG A 194 13.77 15.67 3.02
C ARG A 194 14.37 14.32 2.64
N LEU A 195 15.40 14.32 1.82
CA LEU A 195 16.14 13.12 1.49
C LEU A 195 16.86 12.53 2.71
N LEU A 196 16.94 11.21 2.76
CA LEU A 196 17.74 10.50 3.76
C LEU A 196 19.24 10.74 3.53
N ALA A 197 20.07 10.39 4.51
CA ALA A 197 21.51 10.45 4.33
C ALA A 197 21.95 9.54 3.18
N ASN A 198 22.80 10.05 2.27
CA ASN A 198 23.34 9.33 1.11
C ASN A 198 22.27 8.71 0.19
N PRO A 199 21.25 9.46 -0.25
CA PRO A 199 20.17 8.91 -1.07
C PRO A 199 20.59 8.68 -2.53
N ILE A 200 21.69 9.27 -2.96
CA ILE A 200 22.13 9.28 -4.36
C ILE A 200 23.14 8.17 -4.61
N THR A 201 22.87 7.37 -5.63
CA THR A 201 23.82 6.35 -6.12
C THR A 201 24.16 6.66 -7.56
N ILE A 202 25.46 6.82 -7.84
CA ILE A 202 25.99 7.01 -9.18
C ILE A 202 26.76 5.73 -9.56
N THR A 203 26.41 5.17 -10.70
CA THR A 203 27.16 4.02 -11.25
C THR A 203 28.16 4.56 -12.29
N ASN A 204 29.41 4.16 -12.16
CA ASN A 204 30.46 4.57 -13.09
C ASN A 204 30.08 4.25 -14.54
N ALA A 205 30.41 5.15 -15.46
CA ALA A 205 30.08 5.07 -16.88
C ALA A 205 28.59 5.07 -17.24
N THR A 206 27.70 5.55 -16.37
CA THR A 206 26.30 5.78 -16.71
C THR A 206 25.93 7.26 -16.57
N THR A 207 25.03 7.71 -17.44
CA THR A 207 24.43 9.07 -17.35
C THR A 207 23.22 9.13 -16.41
N LYS A 208 22.93 8.00 -15.73
CA LYS A 208 21.76 7.89 -14.85
C LYS A 208 22.17 8.02 -13.40
N VAL A 209 21.48 8.88 -12.69
CA VAL A 209 21.57 9.03 -11.24
C VAL A 209 20.37 8.32 -10.62
N LYS A 210 20.60 7.45 -9.66
CA LYS A 210 19.55 6.79 -8.89
C LYS A 210 19.39 7.49 -7.55
N VAL A 211 18.20 8.03 -7.28
CA VAL A 211 17.86 8.60 -5.99
C VAL A 211 16.94 7.62 -5.25
N ASN A 212 17.38 7.17 -4.08
CA ASN A 212 16.60 6.28 -3.23
C ASN A 212 15.85 7.09 -2.17
N HIS A 213 14.55 7.06 -2.25
CA HIS A 213 13.69 7.70 -1.25
C HIS A 213 12.45 6.85 -1.03
N ARG A 214 12.12 6.57 0.23
CA ARG A 214 10.87 5.86 0.55
C ARG A 214 9.71 6.84 0.49
N ASN A 215 8.59 6.39 -0.06
CA ASN A 215 7.35 7.17 -0.14
C ASN A 215 7.51 8.51 -0.87
N HIS A 216 8.29 8.52 -1.95
CA HIS A 216 8.53 9.76 -2.73
C HIS A 216 7.29 10.26 -3.49
N GLY A 217 6.22 9.46 -3.62
CA GLY A 217 4.98 9.87 -4.30
C GLY A 217 5.10 10.16 -5.80
N MET A 218 6.25 9.84 -6.42
CA MET A 218 6.52 10.12 -7.83
C MET A 218 6.26 8.89 -8.70
N TYR A 219 5.70 9.09 -9.89
CA TYR A 219 5.49 8.06 -10.89
C TYR A 219 6.13 8.43 -12.25
N SER A 220 6.34 7.44 -13.10
CA SER A 220 7.33 7.46 -14.19
C SER A 220 7.07 8.41 -15.36
N THR A 221 5.94 9.11 -15.45
CA THR A 221 5.58 9.79 -16.70
C THR A 221 5.26 11.28 -16.62
N SER A 222 5.18 11.89 -15.46
CA SER A 222 4.61 13.25 -15.38
C SER A 222 5.22 14.23 -14.39
N ASN A 223 6.22 13.86 -13.61
CA ASN A 223 6.75 14.74 -12.59
C ASN A 223 8.14 15.26 -12.97
N ASN A 224 8.25 16.58 -13.11
CA ASN A 224 9.54 17.23 -13.11
C ASN A 224 10.05 17.27 -11.65
N VAL A 225 11.24 16.73 -11.43
CA VAL A 225 11.89 16.74 -10.12
C VAL A 225 12.97 17.78 -10.14
N VAL A 226 12.90 18.70 -9.20
CA VAL A 226 13.99 19.66 -8.96
C VAL A 226 14.72 19.19 -7.70
N ILE A 227 15.99 18.85 -7.85
CA ILE A 227 16.86 18.49 -6.73
C ILE A 227 17.72 19.71 -6.43
N THR A 228 17.59 20.25 -5.22
CA THR A 228 18.35 21.41 -4.76
C THR A 228 19.31 20.99 -3.63
N GLY A 229 20.35 21.77 -3.42
CA GLY A 229 21.33 21.52 -2.36
C GLY A 229 22.33 20.40 -2.68
N VAL A 230 22.41 19.99 -3.94
CA VAL A 230 23.43 19.05 -4.42
C VAL A 230 24.54 19.86 -5.09
N SER A 231 25.76 19.68 -4.64
CA SER A 231 26.96 20.14 -5.32
C SER A 231 27.56 19.00 -6.13
N SER A 232 28.05 19.25 -7.33
CA SER A 232 28.76 18.25 -8.15
C SER A 232 30.07 17.78 -7.51
N GLY A 233 30.53 18.46 -6.47
CA GLY A 233 31.83 18.24 -5.85
C GLY A 233 33.00 18.72 -6.73
N VAL A 234 32.70 19.25 -7.91
CA VAL A 234 33.70 19.81 -8.81
C VAL A 234 33.81 21.31 -8.54
N SER A 235 34.96 21.72 -8.10
CA SER A 235 35.22 23.13 -7.81
C SER A 235 36.56 23.59 -8.37
N THR A 236 36.63 24.86 -8.61
CA THR A 236 37.84 25.62 -9.03
C THR A 236 37.77 26.99 -8.39
N THR A 237 38.58 27.91 -8.83
CA THR A 237 38.55 29.30 -8.33
C THR A 237 38.50 30.30 -9.48
N VAL A 238 38.04 31.53 -9.20
CA VAL A 238 38.14 32.67 -10.11
C VAL A 238 39.61 32.97 -10.34
N ALA A 239 40.06 32.99 -11.62
CA ALA A 239 41.47 33.01 -11.95
C ALA A 239 42.10 34.43 -11.89
N THR A 240 41.98 35.19 -12.95
CA THR A 240 42.84 36.39 -13.16
C THR A 240 42.10 37.70 -13.00
N THR A 241 40.80 37.73 -13.13
CA THR A 241 39.99 38.96 -13.13
C THR A 241 38.77 38.76 -12.24
N ALA A 242 38.60 39.65 -11.28
CA ALA A 242 37.43 39.70 -10.44
C ALA A 242 36.16 39.96 -11.28
N LEU A 243 35.05 39.36 -10.90
CA LEU A 243 33.77 39.62 -11.54
C LEU A 243 33.08 40.81 -10.91
N THR A 244 32.54 41.67 -11.76
CA THR A 244 31.56 42.67 -11.36
C THR A 244 30.16 42.12 -11.54
N THR A 245 29.15 42.81 -11.04
CA THR A 245 27.74 42.42 -11.25
C THR A 245 27.29 42.33 -12.71
N THR A 246 28.04 42.98 -13.62
CA THR A 246 27.75 43.06 -15.06
C THR A 246 28.73 42.28 -15.93
N SER A 247 29.67 41.58 -15.34
CA SER A 247 30.64 40.77 -16.10
C SER A 247 29.94 39.70 -16.94
N SER A 248 30.33 39.64 -18.22
CA SER A 248 29.80 38.66 -19.19
C SER A 248 30.73 37.46 -19.41
N THR A 249 31.89 37.45 -18.75
CA THR A 249 32.89 36.36 -18.83
C THR A 249 33.46 36.07 -17.46
N LEU A 250 33.74 34.80 -17.22
CA LEU A 250 34.40 34.28 -16.03
C LEU A 250 35.58 33.41 -16.48
N THR A 251 36.77 33.69 -15.96
CA THR A 251 37.93 32.81 -16.15
C THR A 251 38.19 32.03 -14.87
N ILE A 252 38.28 30.75 -14.97
CA ILE A 252 38.52 29.80 -13.86
C ILE A 252 39.98 29.33 -13.88
N THR A 253 40.51 28.98 -12.73
CA THR A 253 41.93 28.57 -12.59
C THR A 253 42.18 27.22 -13.26
N SER A 254 41.23 26.31 -13.20
CA SER A 254 41.33 24.99 -13.79
C SER A 254 39.97 24.52 -14.29
N ALA A 255 39.93 23.90 -15.45
CA ALA A 255 38.73 23.26 -15.99
C ALA A 255 38.74 21.74 -15.78
N THR A 256 39.58 21.22 -14.91
CA THR A 256 39.64 19.79 -14.59
C THR A 256 38.30 19.33 -14.03
N ASN A 257 37.73 18.28 -14.62
CA ASN A 257 36.40 17.72 -14.30
C ASN A 257 35.21 18.65 -14.66
N PHE A 258 35.43 19.81 -15.26
CA PHE A 258 34.36 20.57 -15.92
C PHE A 258 34.09 20.00 -17.31
N PRO A 259 32.88 20.21 -17.87
CA PRO A 259 32.61 19.89 -19.27
C PRO A 259 33.60 20.62 -20.18
N SER A 260 34.06 19.97 -21.25
CA SER A 260 35.03 20.56 -22.19
C SER A 260 34.44 21.67 -23.08
N SER A 261 33.11 21.67 -23.24
CA SER A 261 32.36 22.66 -24.03
C SER A 261 30.88 22.60 -23.70
N GLY A 262 30.11 23.59 -24.10
CA GLY A 262 28.66 23.68 -23.93
C GLY A 262 28.26 24.61 -22.79
N THR A 263 26.96 24.67 -22.52
CA THR A 263 26.44 25.51 -21.44
C THR A 263 26.63 24.81 -20.10
N VAL A 264 27.23 25.52 -19.16
CA VAL A 264 27.43 25.06 -17.78
C VAL A 264 26.80 26.06 -16.82
N THR A 265 26.35 25.56 -15.69
CA THR A 265 25.88 26.38 -14.56
C THR A 265 26.92 26.26 -13.46
N VAL A 266 27.30 27.39 -12.90
CA VAL A 266 28.24 27.45 -11.79
C VAL A 266 27.68 28.31 -10.67
N LYS A 267 28.17 28.05 -9.47
CA LYS A 267 27.83 28.79 -8.26
C LYS A 267 29.09 29.37 -7.65
N ILE A 268 29.01 30.66 -7.30
CA ILE A 268 30.05 31.36 -6.54
C ILE A 268 29.37 32.03 -5.33
N ALA A 269 29.72 31.59 -4.13
CA ALA A 269 29.03 32.00 -2.90
C ALA A 269 27.50 31.74 -3.00
N ASN A 270 26.70 32.80 -3.03
CA ASN A 270 25.25 32.71 -3.14
C ASN A 270 24.72 32.96 -4.56
N GLU A 271 25.57 33.33 -5.49
CA GLU A 271 25.15 33.57 -6.87
C GLU A 271 25.24 32.30 -7.72
N ILE A 272 24.20 32.05 -8.50
CA ILE A 272 24.15 31.03 -9.54
C ILE A 272 24.18 31.74 -10.90
N MET A 273 25.03 31.30 -11.80
CA MET A 273 25.15 31.85 -13.15
C MET A 273 25.37 30.74 -14.16
N SER A 274 24.94 30.93 -15.40
CA SER A 274 25.19 30.03 -16.51
C SER A 274 26.00 30.71 -17.61
N GLY A 275 26.80 29.94 -18.34
CA GLY A 275 27.59 30.41 -19.46
C GLY A 275 28.10 29.30 -20.33
N THR A 276 28.65 29.63 -21.48
CA THR A 276 29.26 28.65 -22.39
C THR A 276 30.72 28.49 -22.04
N ILE A 277 31.11 27.26 -21.66
CA ILE A 277 32.50 26.96 -21.33
C ILE A 277 33.30 26.57 -22.57
N SER A 278 34.54 27.09 -22.64
CA SER A 278 35.56 26.68 -23.59
C SER A 278 36.93 26.80 -22.90
N GLY A 279 37.57 25.66 -22.66
CA GLY A 279 38.77 25.62 -21.84
C GLY A 279 38.49 26.12 -20.43
N THR A 280 39.24 27.16 -19.99
CA THR A 280 39.09 27.78 -18.66
C THR A 280 38.20 29.04 -18.67
N THR A 281 37.52 29.32 -19.76
CA THR A 281 36.69 30.54 -19.88
C THR A 281 35.23 30.19 -20.07
N LEU A 282 34.38 30.81 -19.24
CA LEU A 282 32.94 30.85 -19.43
C LEU A 282 32.57 32.17 -20.05
N SER A 283 31.90 32.16 -21.19
CA SER A 283 31.45 33.34 -21.93
C SER A 283 29.92 33.44 -21.95
N SER A 284 29.41 34.57 -22.33
CA SER A 284 27.95 34.83 -22.40
C SER A 284 27.24 34.51 -21.08
N LEU A 285 27.80 34.99 -19.98
CA LEU A 285 27.25 34.75 -18.65
C LEU A 285 25.84 35.32 -18.49
N THR A 286 24.93 34.49 -18.08
CA THR A 286 23.65 34.91 -17.52
C THR A 286 23.76 34.83 -16.00
N ARG A 287 23.70 36.01 -15.37
CA ARG A 287 23.98 36.20 -13.94
C ARG A 287 22.70 36.15 -13.11
N GLY A 288 22.83 35.78 -11.84
CA GLY A 288 21.72 35.82 -10.88
C GLY A 288 20.53 34.92 -11.25
N ILE A 289 20.77 33.73 -11.75
CA ILE A 289 19.69 32.76 -12.07
C ILE A 289 19.23 31.97 -10.85
N GLY A 290 18.07 31.30 -10.93
CA GLY A 290 17.59 30.42 -9.86
C GLY A 290 17.26 31.14 -8.55
N SER A 291 16.74 32.39 -8.64
CA SER A 291 16.42 33.22 -7.47
C SER A 291 17.65 33.70 -6.68
N SER A 292 18.83 33.78 -7.32
CA SER A 292 20.02 34.42 -6.79
C SER A 292 20.20 35.82 -7.39
N ASP A 293 20.95 36.66 -6.71
CA ASP A 293 21.29 37.99 -7.21
C ASP A 293 22.71 38.04 -7.78
N ALA A 294 22.91 38.85 -8.83
CA ALA A 294 24.24 39.05 -9.38
C ALA A 294 25.13 39.83 -8.39
N ALA A 295 26.27 39.28 -8.02
CA ALA A 295 27.21 39.83 -7.06
C ALA A 295 28.62 39.99 -7.64
N ALA A 296 29.44 40.82 -7.02
CA ALA A 296 30.86 40.91 -7.33
C ALA A 296 31.62 39.74 -6.66
N HIS A 297 32.58 39.15 -7.39
CA HIS A 297 33.40 38.03 -6.87
C HIS A 297 34.89 38.34 -7.08
N ALA A 298 35.69 38.08 -6.07
CA ALA A 298 37.11 38.29 -6.09
C ALA A 298 37.88 37.17 -6.78
N VAL A 299 39.11 37.48 -7.20
CA VAL A 299 40.04 36.42 -7.60
C VAL A 299 40.32 35.51 -6.42
N GLY A 300 40.26 34.22 -6.65
CA GLY A 300 40.40 33.20 -5.62
C GLY A 300 39.09 32.70 -5.02
N ASP A 301 37.96 33.36 -5.28
CA ASP A 301 36.64 32.84 -4.84
C ASP A 301 36.36 31.47 -5.45
N THR A 302 35.79 30.59 -4.66
CA THR A 302 35.46 29.22 -5.10
C THR A 302 34.32 29.22 -6.10
N VAL A 303 34.55 28.59 -7.23
CA VAL A 303 33.59 28.34 -8.31
C VAL A 303 33.20 26.88 -8.27
N GLU A 304 31.96 26.59 -7.98
CA GLU A 304 31.40 25.22 -7.94
C GLU A 304 30.62 24.95 -9.22
N LEU A 305 30.81 23.82 -9.84
CA LEU A 305 29.95 23.34 -10.92
C LEU A 305 28.58 22.96 -10.31
N TYR A 306 27.51 23.59 -10.79
CA TYR A 306 26.17 23.48 -10.19
C TYR A 306 25.23 22.61 -11.03
#